data_2ef3a7da43ad81e16d0ccda276f7fc34
#
_entry.id   2ef3a7da43ad81e16d0ccda276f7fc34
#
_cell.length_a   1.000
_cell.length_b   1.000
_cell.length_c   1.000
_cell.angle_alpha   90.00
_cell.angle_beta   90.00
_cell.angle_gamma   90.00
#
_symmetry.space_group_name_H-M   'P 1'
#
loop_
_entity.id
_entity.type
_entity.pdbx_description
1 polymer ?
#
loop_
_entity_poly.entity_id
_entity_poly.type
_entity_poly.pdbx_seq_one_letter_code
_entity_poly.pdbx_strand_id
1 'polypeptide(L)'
;ILGYKAPKLISYSYVLLDGDKMSTSAGTVVLVTDFMKAVKNTLINEFNKRNSEISVDKLNILVNACIKFTMLNVSKNKIVNFNLENATSFVGESGMYILYSLVRINSILKNNNIELTEEIKFNNEIENKLVKELSLFPEVIDELLTSNEPAHLTKYIFGIAGLFSKFYEQVNISNEVDVVLKSSRIRLLKSTAKVLTNALS
;
A
#
# COMPACT_ATOMS: atom_id res chain seq x y z
N ILE A 1 -42.08 1.31 -9.23
CA ILE A 1 -43.43 0.80 -9.11
C ILE A 1 -43.49 -0.37 -8.11
N LEU A 2 -42.42 -1.12 -7.90
CA LEU A 2 -42.35 -2.21 -6.93
C LEU A 2 -41.75 -1.80 -5.55
N GLY A 3 -41.51 -0.51 -5.31
CA GLY A 3 -40.99 0.00 -4.04
C GLY A 3 -39.53 -0.33 -3.73
N TYR A 4 -38.81 -1.01 -4.63
CA TYR A 4 -37.39 -1.29 -4.44
C TYR A 4 -36.51 -0.09 -4.82
N LYS A 5 -35.47 0.18 -4.04
CA LYS A 5 -34.41 1.14 -4.44
C LYS A 5 -33.69 0.58 -5.68
N ALA A 6 -33.50 1.42 -6.69
CA ALA A 6 -32.68 1.05 -7.83
C ALA A 6 -31.23 0.71 -7.35
N PRO A 7 -30.62 -0.34 -7.90
CA PRO A 7 -29.24 -0.68 -7.59
C PRO A 7 -28.32 0.46 -8.06
N LYS A 8 -27.26 0.72 -7.27
CA LYS A 8 -26.23 1.68 -7.66
C LYS A 8 -25.35 1.07 -8.75
N LEU A 9 -25.30 1.68 -9.92
CA LEU A 9 -24.41 1.27 -11.00
C LEU A 9 -22.98 1.74 -10.72
N ILE A 10 -22.03 0.80 -10.73
CA ILE A 10 -20.59 1.10 -10.70
C ILE A 10 -20.04 0.66 -12.05
N SER A 11 -19.66 1.63 -12.89
CA SER A 11 -18.95 1.38 -14.15
C SER A 11 -17.45 1.35 -13.93
N TYR A 12 -16.75 0.56 -14.75
CA TYR A 12 -15.29 0.50 -14.79
C TYR A 12 -14.81 0.32 -16.23
N SER A 13 -13.57 0.71 -16.50
CA SER A 13 -12.99 0.67 -17.84
C SER A 13 -12.22 -0.65 -18.08
N TYR A 14 -11.50 -0.68 -19.20
CA TYR A 14 -10.73 -1.87 -19.61
C TYR A 14 -9.42 -2.00 -18.85
N VAL A 15 -8.89 -3.23 -18.83
CA VAL A 15 -7.52 -3.53 -18.46
C VAL A 15 -6.74 -3.87 -19.72
N LEU A 16 -5.59 -3.22 -19.91
CA LEU A 16 -4.61 -3.54 -20.93
C LEU A 16 -3.42 -4.21 -20.25
N LEU A 17 -2.76 -5.13 -20.95
CA LEU A 17 -1.50 -5.72 -20.52
C LEU A 17 -0.39 -5.17 -21.42
N ASP A 18 0.55 -4.42 -20.85
CA ASP A 18 1.64 -3.75 -21.57
C ASP A 18 1.18 -2.93 -22.81
N GLY A 19 0.01 -2.30 -22.70
CA GLY A 19 -0.58 -1.48 -23.75
C GLY A 19 -1.49 -2.23 -24.74
N ASP A 20 -1.51 -3.57 -24.69
CA ASP A 20 -2.28 -4.39 -25.62
C ASP A 20 -3.67 -4.73 -25.08
N LYS A 21 -4.68 -4.64 -25.96
CA LYS A 21 -6.04 -5.08 -25.64
C LYS A 21 -6.13 -6.60 -25.64
N MET A 22 -6.67 -7.14 -24.55
CA MET A 22 -7.10 -8.53 -24.52
C MET A 22 -8.39 -8.70 -25.34
N SER A 23 -8.38 -9.62 -26.31
CA SER A 23 -9.53 -9.90 -27.18
C SER A 23 -9.72 -11.40 -27.37
N THR A 24 -10.91 -11.87 -27.04
CA THR A 24 -11.31 -13.27 -27.26
C THR A 24 -11.34 -13.64 -28.75
N SER A 25 -11.80 -12.73 -29.61
CA SER A 25 -11.86 -12.95 -31.07
C SER A 25 -10.49 -12.95 -31.75
N ALA A 26 -9.50 -12.28 -31.15
CA ALA A 26 -8.11 -12.27 -31.63
C ALA A 26 -7.22 -13.33 -30.95
N GLY A 27 -7.77 -14.16 -30.05
CA GLY A 27 -7.02 -15.19 -29.33
C GLY A 27 -6.01 -14.66 -28.30
N THR A 28 -6.09 -13.37 -27.94
CA THR A 28 -5.17 -12.71 -27.01
C THR A 28 -5.77 -12.56 -25.61
N VAL A 29 -6.52 -13.57 -25.15
CA VAL A 29 -7.09 -13.57 -23.80
C VAL A 29 -6.04 -14.10 -22.80
N VAL A 30 -5.73 -13.30 -21.79
CA VAL A 30 -4.92 -13.73 -20.65
C VAL A 30 -5.86 -14.13 -19.51
N LEU A 31 -5.81 -15.39 -19.11
CA LEU A 31 -6.58 -15.85 -17.95
C LEU A 31 -6.00 -15.23 -16.67
N VAL A 32 -6.86 -14.91 -15.70
CA VAL A 32 -6.42 -14.39 -14.39
C VAL A 32 -5.40 -15.30 -13.73
N THR A 33 -5.56 -16.62 -13.87
CA THR A 33 -4.61 -17.61 -13.33
C THR A 33 -3.21 -17.51 -13.96
N ASP A 34 -3.14 -17.25 -15.25
CA ASP A 34 -1.85 -17.15 -15.96
C ASP A 34 -1.20 -15.80 -15.67
N PHE A 35 -2.02 -14.77 -15.55
CA PHE A 35 -1.59 -13.45 -15.10
C PHE A 35 -0.99 -13.51 -13.67
N MET A 36 -1.68 -14.16 -12.71
CA MET A 36 -1.15 -14.37 -11.36
C MET A 36 0.16 -15.16 -11.36
N LYS A 37 0.28 -16.17 -12.23
CA LYS A 37 1.55 -16.93 -12.40
C LYS A 37 2.66 -16.02 -12.92
N ALA A 38 2.39 -15.14 -13.88
CA ALA A 38 3.38 -14.20 -14.42
C ALA A 38 3.88 -13.26 -13.32
N VAL A 39 2.99 -12.62 -12.55
CA VAL A 39 3.34 -11.77 -11.40
C VAL A 39 4.16 -12.56 -10.37
N LYS A 40 3.75 -13.81 -10.07
CA LYS A 40 4.46 -14.68 -9.13
C LYS A 40 5.89 -14.97 -9.58
N ASN A 41 6.08 -15.33 -10.84
CA ASN A 41 7.40 -15.63 -11.40
C ASN A 41 8.32 -14.39 -11.39
N THR A 42 7.77 -13.21 -11.72
CA THR A 42 8.51 -11.95 -11.66
C THR A 42 8.97 -11.66 -10.23
N LEU A 43 8.10 -11.84 -9.22
CA LEU A 43 8.46 -11.66 -7.81
C LEU A 43 9.54 -12.66 -7.37
N ILE A 44 9.43 -13.93 -7.73
CA ILE A 44 10.46 -14.95 -7.43
C ILE A 44 11.81 -14.51 -7.98
N ASN A 45 11.85 -14.05 -9.24
CA ASN A 45 13.07 -13.58 -9.87
C ASN A 45 13.66 -12.36 -9.13
N GLU A 46 12.82 -11.43 -8.69
CA GLU A 46 13.27 -10.27 -7.90
C GLU A 46 13.83 -10.67 -6.54
N PHE A 47 13.22 -11.62 -5.84
CA PHE A 47 13.76 -12.15 -4.58
C PHE A 47 15.08 -12.90 -4.78
N ASN A 48 15.18 -13.73 -5.84
CA ASN A 48 16.41 -14.43 -6.17
C ASN A 48 17.57 -13.47 -6.47
N LYS A 49 17.33 -12.38 -7.22
CA LYS A 49 18.35 -11.34 -7.46
C LYS A 49 18.87 -10.69 -6.16
N ARG A 50 18.07 -10.72 -5.11
CA ARG A 50 18.40 -10.14 -3.79
C ARG A 50 18.94 -11.19 -2.81
N ASN A 51 19.17 -12.42 -3.24
CA ASN A 51 19.57 -13.55 -2.41
C ASN A 51 18.65 -13.75 -1.19
N SER A 52 17.34 -13.57 -1.40
CA SER A 52 16.33 -13.64 -0.34
C SER A 52 15.34 -14.76 -0.65
N GLU A 53 15.04 -15.58 0.35
CA GLU A 53 14.00 -16.61 0.27
C GLU A 53 12.66 -16.06 0.75
N ILE A 54 11.57 -16.52 0.13
CA ILE A 54 10.21 -16.18 0.52
C ILE A 54 9.34 -17.43 0.58
N SER A 55 8.55 -17.57 1.65
CA SER A 55 7.58 -18.66 1.76
C SER A 55 6.44 -18.49 0.77
N VAL A 56 5.84 -19.62 0.36
CA VAL A 56 4.74 -19.66 -0.61
C VAL A 56 3.56 -18.78 -0.17
N ASP A 57 3.21 -18.81 1.12
CA ASP A 57 2.09 -18.01 1.66
C ASP A 57 2.35 -16.51 1.55
N LYS A 58 3.55 -16.08 1.94
CA LYS A 58 3.95 -14.66 1.79
C LYS A 58 3.97 -14.25 0.32
N LEU A 59 4.48 -15.10 -0.56
CA LEU A 59 4.50 -14.83 -1.99
C LEU A 59 3.10 -14.64 -2.56
N ASN A 60 2.13 -15.46 -2.15
CA ASN A 60 0.74 -15.32 -2.58
C ASN A 60 0.11 -13.99 -2.08
N ILE A 61 0.44 -13.56 -0.86
CA ILE A 61 0.03 -12.24 -0.35
C ILE A 61 0.60 -11.12 -1.23
N LEU A 62 1.88 -11.20 -1.58
CA LEU A 62 2.53 -10.20 -2.43
C LEU A 62 1.93 -10.15 -3.84
N VAL A 63 1.65 -11.31 -4.45
CA VAL A 63 0.99 -11.40 -5.77
C VAL A 63 -0.35 -10.66 -5.73
N ASN A 64 -1.18 -10.94 -4.72
CA ASN A 64 -2.46 -10.29 -4.56
C ASN A 64 -2.31 -8.77 -4.34
N ALA A 65 -1.35 -8.35 -3.54
CA ALA A 65 -1.10 -6.93 -3.28
C ALA A 65 -0.66 -6.18 -4.55
N CYS A 66 0.25 -6.76 -5.34
CA CYS A 66 0.68 -6.18 -6.61
C CYS A 66 -0.51 -5.97 -7.57
N ILE A 67 -1.33 -7.01 -7.73
CA ILE A 67 -2.47 -6.97 -8.65
C ILE A 67 -3.53 -5.98 -8.15
N LYS A 68 -3.99 -6.12 -6.89
CA LYS A 68 -5.03 -5.27 -6.33
C LYS A 68 -4.63 -3.80 -6.34
N PHE A 69 -3.41 -3.48 -5.88
CA PHE A 69 -2.94 -2.11 -5.85
C PHE A 69 -2.94 -1.49 -7.25
N THR A 70 -2.35 -2.17 -8.25
CA THR A 70 -2.28 -1.66 -9.62
C THR A 70 -3.65 -1.45 -10.23
N MET A 71 -4.59 -2.37 -9.99
CA MET A 71 -5.95 -2.25 -10.47
C MET A 71 -6.73 -1.11 -9.79
N LEU A 72 -6.54 -0.91 -8.49
CA LEU A 72 -7.28 0.07 -7.70
C LEU A 72 -6.63 1.46 -7.69
N ASN A 73 -5.37 1.58 -8.10
CA ASN A 73 -4.66 2.87 -8.12
C ASN A 73 -5.06 3.77 -9.30
N VAL A 74 -5.89 3.27 -10.19
CA VAL A 74 -6.41 3.99 -11.34
C VAL A 74 -7.90 4.26 -11.13
N SER A 75 -8.35 5.48 -11.46
CA SER A 75 -9.79 5.81 -11.41
C SER A 75 -10.61 4.79 -12.21
N LYS A 76 -11.74 4.36 -11.65
CA LYS A 76 -12.63 3.34 -12.24
C LYS A 76 -13.03 3.60 -13.70
N ASN A 77 -13.09 4.88 -14.12
CA ASN A 77 -13.44 5.27 -15.47
C ASN A 77 -12.25 5.37 -16.43
N LYS A 78 -11.03 5.13 -15.95
CA LYS A 78 -9.82 5.17 -16.76
C LYS A 78 -9.35 3.75 -17.09
N ILE A 79 -8.68 3.62 -18.23
CA ILE A 79 -8.05 2.38 -18.64
C ILE A 79 -6.89 2.06 -17.69
N VAL A 80 -6.88 0.85 -17.16
CA VAL A 80 -5.74 0.32 -16.40
C VAL A 80 -4.76 -0.29 -17.39
N ASN A 81 -3.58 0.29 -17.52
CA ASN A 81 -2.46 -0.34 -18.24
C ASN A 81 -1.59 -1.09 -17.24
N PHE A 82 -1.77 -2.41 -17.16
CA PHE A 82 -1.00 -3.23 -16.24
C PHE A 82 0.36 -3.57 -16.86
N ASN A 83 1.41 -3.12 -16.18
CA ASN A 83 2.79 -3.48 -16.50
C ASN A 83 3.39 -4.31 -15.36
N LEU A 84 3.90 -5.51 -15.70
CA LEU A 84 4.42 -6.47 -14.73
C LEU A 84 5.60 -5.93 -13.91
N GLU A 85 6.53 -5.25 -14.57
CA GLU A 85 7.73 -4.70 -13.94
C GLU A 85 7.36 -3.61 -12.91
N ASN A 86 6.50 -2.67 -13.32
CA ASN A 86 6.05 -1.60 -12.43
C ASN A 86 5.24 -2.15 -11.24
N ALA A 87 4.32 -3.10 -11.49
CA ALA A 87 3.47 -3.67 -10.44
C ALA A 87 4.26 -4.43 -9.37
N THR A 88 5.39 -5.05 -9.74
CA THR A 88 6.25 -5.82 -8.82
C THR A 88 7.44 -5.03 -8.28
N SER A 89 7.54 -3.76 -8.62
CA SER A 89 8.65 -2.89 -8.19
C SER A 89 8.59 -2.61 -6.68
N PHE A 90 9.77 -2.57 -6.05
CA PHE A 90 9.93 -2.13 -4.65
C PHE A 90 10.04 -0.61 -4.49
N VAL A 91 9.98 0.12 -5.60
CA VAL A 91 10.04 1.59 -5.64
C VAL A 91 8.88 2.13 -6.49
N GLY A 92 8.50 3.39 -6.25
CA GLY A 92 7.38 4.01 -6.94
C GLY A 92 6.01 3.54 -6.45
N GLU A 93 4.97 3.83 -7.23
CA GLU A 93 3.58 3.56 -6.88
C GLU A 93 3.22 2.08 -7.08
N SER A 94 3.59 1.24 -6.13
CA SER A 94 3.33 -0.20 -6.15
C SER A 94 2.85 -0.76 -4.81
N GLY A 95 2.12 -1.86 -4.85
CA GLY A 95 1.72 -2.58 -3.64
C GLY A 95 2.91 -3.10 -2.84
N MET A 96 4.00 -3.45 -3.53
CA MET A 96 5.25 -3.88 -2.90
C MET A 96 5.90 -2.79 -2.06
N TYR A 97 5.92 -1.54 -2.54
CA TYR A 97 6.47 -0.42 -1.81
C TYR A 97 5.75 -0.18 -0.47
N ILE A 98 4.42 -0.28 -0.48
CA ILE A 98 3.61 -0.10 0.74
C ILE A 98 3.84 -1.25 1.73
N LEU A 99 3.81 -2.50 1.25
CA LEU A 99 4.07 -3.66 2.11
C LEU A 99 5.50 -3.65 2.68
N TYR A 100 6.48 -3.24 1.89
CA TYR A 100 7.85 -3.10 2.35
C TYR A 100 7.99 -2.03 3.43
N SER A 101 7.28 -0.91 3.29
CA SER A 101 7.19 0.13 4.33
C SER A 101 6.62 -0.43 5.63
N LEU A 102 5.54 -1.21 5.56
CA LEU A 102 4.92 -1.86 6.72
C LEU A 102 5.87 -2.86 7.41
N VAL A 103 6.60 -3.66 6.62
CA VAL A 103 7.61 -4.59 7.14
C VAL A 103 8.73 -3.84 7.87
N ARG A 104 9.21 -2.72 7.32
CA ARG A 104 10.22 -1.85 7.98
C ARG A 104 9.69 -1.27 9.30
N ILE A 105 8.46 -0.74 9.32
CA ILE A 105 7.85 -0.22 10.54
C ILE A 105 7.80 -1.32 11.61
N ASN A 106 7.29 -2.50 11.27
CA ASN A 106 7.18 -3.61 12.19
C ASN A 106 8.56 -4.08 12.73
N SER A 107 9.60 -4.05 11.89
CA SER A 107 10.97 -4.35 12.30
C SER A 107 11.50 -3.33 13.34
N ILE A 108 11.26 -2.03 13.11
CA ILE A 108 11.64 -0.98 14.07
C ILE A 108 10.91 -1.17 15.39
N LEU A 109 9.61 -1.41 15.34
CA LEU A 109 8.78 -1.63 16.54
C LEU A 109 9.24 -2.85 17.34
N LYS A 110 9.58 -3.95 16.66
CA LYS A 110 10.10 -5.17 17.30
C LYS A 110 11.44 -4.92 18.03
N ASN A 111 12.32 -4.14 17.41
CA ASN A 111 13.66 -3.86 17.94
C ASN A 111 13.67 -2.74 18.99
N ASN A 112 12.59 -1.97 19.14
CA ASN A 112 12.47 -0.87 20.08
C ASN A 112 11.24 -1.05 20.97
N ASN A 113 11.16 -2.18 21.67
CA ASN A 113 10.07 -2.42 22.62
C ASN A 113 10.34 -1.67 23.91
N ILE A 114 9.69 -0.50 24.07
CA ILE A 114 9.82 0.38 25.24
C ILE A 114 8.45 0.63 25.86
N GLU A 115 8.42 0.97 27.13
CA GLU A 115 7.24 1.49 27.80
C GLU A 115 6.90 2.88 27.24
N LEU A 116 5.62 3.12 26.93
CA LEU A 116 5.19 4.38 26.33
C LEU A 116 4.87 5.41 27.42
N THR A 117 5.44 6.60 27.32
CA THR A 117 5.13 7.74 28.17
C THR A 117 3.77 8.33 27.85
N GLU A 118 3.13 9.02 28.79
CA GLU A 118 1.88 9.77 28.53
C GLU A 118 2.12 11.02 27.68
N GLU A 119 3.26 11.69 27.95
CA GLU A 119 3.66 12.89 27.23
C GLU A 119 3.99 12.58 25.77
N ILE A 120 3.58 13.48 24.86
CA ILE A 120 3.87 13.42 23.42
C ILE A 120 4.72 14.62 23.03
N LYS A 121 5.85 14.34 22.38
CA LYS A 121 6.80 15.35 21.92
C LYS A 121 7.32 14.99 20.52
N PHE A 122 7.30 15.97 19.62
CA PHE A 122 7.93 15.87 18.30
C PHE A 122 8.84 17.08 18.11
N ASN A 123 9.96 16.88 17.40
CA ASN A 123 10.93 17.92 17.12
C ASN A 123 11.35 18.00 15.64
N ASN A 124 10.75 17.20 14.79
CA ASN A 124 11.05 17.18 13.36
C ASN A 124 9.75 17.46 12.56
N GLU A 125 9.89 18.26 11.50
CA GLU A 125 8.75 18.62 10.63
C GLU A 125 8.10 17.40 9.98
N ILE A 126 8.87 16.37 9.65
CA ILE A 126 8.35 15.14 9.05
C ILE A 126 7.43 14.37 10.01
N GLU A 127 7.69 14.42 11.33
CA GLU A 127 6.85 13.82 12.35
C GLU A 127 5.47 14.48 12.35
N ASN A 128 5.44 15.82 12.33
CA ASN A 128 4.19 16.59 12.29
C ASN A 128 3.41 16.36 10.99
N LYS A 129 4.10 16.27 9.84
CA LYS A 129 3.47 15.94 8.55
C LYS A 129 2.83 14.56 8.59
N LEU A 130 3.51 13.57 9.14
CA LEU A 130 2.99 12.21 9.24
C LEU A 130 1.78 12.14 10.20
N VAL A 131 1.83 12.83 11.35
CA VAL A 131 0.69 12.95 12.27
C VAL A 131 -0.52 13.55 11.57
N LYS A 132 -0.34 14.68 10.86
CA LYS A 132 -1.41 15.34 10.13
C LYS A 132 -2.03 14.42 9.08
N GLU A 133 -1.20 13.75 8.30
CA GLU A 133 -1.70 12.86 7.24
C GLU A 133 -2.45 11.66 7.83
N LEU A 134 -1.95 11.07 8.92
CA LEU A 134 -2.65 9.97 9.60
C LEU A 134 -4.02 10.38 10.16
N SER A 135 -4.18 11.64 10.58
CA SER A 135 -5.46 12.14 11.10
C SER A 135 -6.55 12.24 10.03
N LEU A 136 -6.18 12.29 8.74
CA LEU A 136 -7.14 12.37 7.63
C LEU A 136 -7.73 11.00 7.24
N PHE A 137 -7.28 9.89 7.85
CA PHE A 137 -7.73 8.56 7.48
C PHE A 137 -9.27 8.38 7.55
N PRO A 138 -9.98 8.87 8.60
CA PRO A 138 -11.44 8.76 8.64
C PRO A 138 -12.12 9.46 7.46
N GLU A 139 -11.68 10.68 7.11
CA GLU A 139 -12.24 11.46 6.00
C GLU A 139 -12.00 10.75 4.65
N VAL A 140 -10.82 10.15 4.47
CA VAL A 140 -10.52 9.35 3.26
C VAL A 140 -11.46 8.16 3.13
N ILE A 141 -11.79 7.50 4.23
CA ILE A 141 -12.76 6.39 4.23
C ILE A 141 -14.18 6.88 3.90
N ASP A 142 -14.61 7.99 4.49
CA ASP A 142 -15.93 8.59 4.22
C ASP A 142 -16.06 9.03 2.75
N GLU A 143 -15.00 9.61 2.19
CA GLU A 143 -14.94 9.97 0.78
C GLU A 143 -15.00 8.71 -0.11
N LEU A 144 -14.26 7.65 0.23
CA LEU A 144 -14.30 6.37 -0.48
C LEU A 144 -15.70 5.78 -0.51
N LEU A 145 -16.40 5.75 0.63
CA LEU A 145 -17.77 5.23 0.73
C LEU A 145 -18.77 6.03 -0.11
N THR A 146 -18.55 7.32 -0.23
CA THR A 146 -19.42 8.22 -0.99
C THR A 146 -19.15 8.13 -2.51
N SER A 147 -17.87 8.25 -2.90
CA SER A 147 -17.44 8.30 -4.32
C SER A 147 -17.38 6.92 -4.99
N ASN A 148 -17.16 5.85 -4.21
CA ASN A 148 -16.79 4.51 -4.70
C ASN A 148 -15.57 4.57 -5.65
N GLU A 149 -14.54 5.36 -5.25
CA GLU A 149 -13.33 5.58 -6.03
C GLU A 149 -12.10 5.07 -5.25
N PRO A 150 -11.75 3.77 -5.38
CA PRO A 150 -10.64 3.17 -4.62
C PRO A 150 -9.30 3.87 -4.81
N ALA A 151 -9.11 4.57 -5.94
CA ALA A 151 -7.88 5.29 -6.23
C ALA A 151 -7.55 6.38 -5.19
N HIS A 152 -8.54 6.91 -4.46
CA HIS A 152 -8.29 7.85 -3.37
C HIS A 152 -7.58 7.15 -2.20
N LEU A 153 -8.01 5.96 -1.82
CA LEU A 153 -7.38 5.19 -0.75
C LEU A 153 -5.96 4.74 -1.13
N THR A 154 -5.77 4.21 -2.35
CA THR A 154 -4.45 3.76 -2.79
C THR A 154 -3.43 4.89 -2.84
N LYS A 155 -3.81 6.07 -3.33
CA LYS A 155 -2.96 7.27 -3.31
C LYS A 155 -2.65 7.74 -1.90
N TYR A 156 -3.64 7.72 -1.01
CA TYR A 156 -3.46 8.08 0.38
C TYR A 156 -2.44 7.18 1.08
N ILE A 157 -2.59 5.84 1.00
CA ILE A 157 -1.65 4.92 1.63
C ILE A 157 -0.25 4.97 1.01
N PHE A 158 -0.15 5.26 -0.29
CA PHE A 158 1.14 5.52 -0.94
C PHE A 158 1.78 6.79 -0.38
N GLY A 159 1.01 7.85 -0.17
CA GLY A 159 1.46 9.09 0.49
C GLY A 159 1.99 8.85 1.90
N ILE A 160 1.26 8.07 2.72
CA ILE A 160 1.70 7.64 4.06
C ILE A 160 3.03 6.86 3.99
N ALA A 161 3.15 5.91 3.08
CA ALA A 161 4.39 5.14 2.89
C ALA A 161 5.57 6.05 2.48
N GLY A 162 5.32 7.05 1.63
CA GLY A 162 6.31 8.05 1.24
C GLY A 162 6.76 8.96 2.39
N LEU A 163 5.83 9.41 3.24
CA LEU A 163 6.15 10.17 4.44
C LEU A 163 6.93 9.32 5.45
N PHE A 164 6.54 8.05 5.62
CA PHE A 164 7.31 7.12 6.45
C PHE A 164 8.74 6.92 5.92
N SER A 165 8.93 6.79 4.61
CA SER A 165 10.28 6.66 4.03
C SER A 165 11.16 7.87 4.38
N LYS A 166 10.64 9.09 4.25
CA LYS A 166 11.33 10.32 4.65
C LYS A 166 11.61 10.36 6.15
N PHE A 167 10.63 9.96 6.96
CA PHE A 167 10.82 9.84 8.41
C PHE A 167 11.95 8.85 8.74
N TYR A 168 11.97 7.69 8.10
CA TYR A 168 13.00 6.67 8.31
C TYR A 168 14.42 7.15 7.97
N GLU A 169 14.56 7.98 6.95
CA GLU A 169 15.84 8.57 6.53
C GLU A 169 16.32 9.67 7.49
N GLN A 170 15.40 10.46 8.06
CA GLN A 170 15.73 11.65 8.85
C GLN A 170 15.79 11.39 10.36
N VAL A 171 15.11 10.33 10.84
CA VAL A 171 14.90 10.09 12.27
C VAL A 171 15.50 8.75 12.68
N ASN A 172 16.51 8.80 13.56
CA ASN A 172 17.10 7.60 14.13
C ASN A 172 16.48 7.29 15.51
N ILE A 173 15.51 6.36 15.53
CA ILE A 173 14.82 5.98 16.77
C ILE A 173 15.72 5.18 17.72
N SER A 174 16.56 4.30 17.17
CA SER A 174 17.38 3.40 18.00
C SER A 174 18.36 4.14 18.89
N ASN A 175 18.93 5.23 18.37
CA ASN A 175 19.92 6.06 19.07
C ASN A 175 19.30 7.25 19.82
N GLU A 176 17.96 7.40 19.82
CA GLU A 176 17.31 8.48 20.55
C GLU A 176 17.44 8.28 22.05
N VAL A 177 17.95 9.29 22.74
CA VAL A 177 18.21 9.30 24.20
C VAL A 177 17.08 9.97 25.00
N ASP A 178 16.34 10.88 24.38
CA ASP A 178 15.14 11.49 24.98
C ASP A 178 14.01 10.46 25.00
N VAL A 179 13.69 9.97 26.19
CA VAL A 179 12.69 8.90 26.39
C VAL A 179 11.31 9.31 25.91
N VAL A 180 10.91 10.57 26.13
CA VAL A 180 9.60 11.09 25.69
C VAL A 180 9.54 11.16 24.17
N LEU A 181 10.59 11.68 23.55
CA LEU A 181 10.67 11.78 22.10
C LEU A 181 10.69 10.38 21.44
N LYS A 182 11.48 9.45 21.98
CA LYS A 182 11.52 8.06 21.51
C LYS A 182 10.16 7.37 21.64
N SER A 183 9.49 7.53 22.79
CA SER A 183 8.15 7.01 23.04
C SER A 183 7.13 7.56 22.03
N SER A 184 7.16 8.88 21.78
CA SER A 184 6.28 9.55 20.83
C SER A 184 6.47 9.02 19.40
N ARG A 185 7.71 8.81 18.97
CA ARG A 185 8.06 8.22 17.66
C ARG A 185 7.58 6.78 17.52
N ILE A 186 7.75 5.97 18.56
CA ILE A 186 7.22 4.59 18.58
C ILE A 186 5.70 4.59 18.49
N ARG A 187 5.03 5.49 19.20
CA ARG A 187 3.57 5.66 19.12
C ARG A 187 3.13 6.06 17.70
N LEU A 188 3.85 6.99 17.08
CA LEU A 188 3.60 7.42 15.69
C LEU A 188 3.74 6.25 14.72
N LEU A 189 4.79 5.44 14.84
CA LEU A 189 4.98 4.26 14.00
C LEU A 189 3.90 3.18 14.22
N LYS A 190 3.45 2.96 15.47
CA LYS A 190 2.31 2.06 15.75
C LYS A 190 1.04 2.54 15.05
N SER A 191 0.77 3.84 15.10
CA SER A 191 -0.38 4.44 14.39
C SER A 191 -0.25 4.31 12.88
N THR A 192 0.94 4.55 12.33
CA THR A 192 1.22 4.39 10.89
C THR A 192 1.00 2.94 10.45
N ALA A 193 1.53 1.96 11.19
CA ALA A 193 1.31 0.55 10.90
C ALA A 193 -0.18 0.19 10.95
N LYS A 194 -0.92 0.69 11.94
CA LYS A 194 -2.36 0.44 12.09
C LYS A 194 -3.15 0.99 10.92
N VAL A 195 -2.89 2.22 10.49
CA VAL A 195 -3.57 2.83 9.34
C VAL A 195 -3.27 2.05 8.06
N LEU A 196 -2.00 1.74 7.78
CA LEU A 196 -1.63 0.95 6.60
C LEU A 196 -2.27 -0.44 6.62
N THR A 197 -2.28 -1.12 7.77
CA THR A 197 -2.89 -2.45 7.90
C THR A 197 -4.40 -2.40 7.67
N ASN A 198 -5.10 -1.44 8.27
CA ASN A 198 -6.55 -1.29 8.10
C ASN A 198 -6.92 -0.95 6.64
N ALA A 199 -6.11 -0.14 5.97
CA ALA A 199 -6.35 0.24 4.58
C ALA A 199 -6.04 -0.88 3.58
N LEU A 200 -5.23 -1.88 3.96
CA LEU A 200 -4.87 -3.04 3.15
C LEU A 200 -5.78 -4.26 3.38
N SER A 201 -6.59 -4.24 4.41
CA SER A 201 -7.55 -5.32 4.73
C SER A 201 -8.83 -5.18 3.92
#